data_13164cd805db15508b9cfd54be6a364e
#
_entry.id   13164cd805db15508b9cfd54be6a364e
#
_cell.length_a   1.000
_cell.length_b   1.000
_cell.length_c   1.000
_cell.angle_alpha   90.00
_cell.angle_beta   90.00
_cell.angle_gamma   90.00
#
_symmetry.space_group_name_H-M   'P 1'
#
loop_
_entity.id
_entity.type
_entity.pdbx_description
1 polymer ?
#
loop_
_entity_poly.entity_id
_entity_poly.type
_entity_poly.pdbx_seq_one_letter_code
_entity_poly.pdbx_strand_id
1 'polypeptide(L)'
;RATGMVGCGSSNTNTSAADTSANSSAAESDAAADTTENSADAKNLSGSITLAGSTSMEKFANALAETFMEKYPNVTVQAEFTGSSAGIESVLAGQCDVGDSSRALKDDEKAKGAVENIVAIDGIAVVVDPSNAVDGLSKDDLTGIYDGSITNWKDVGGSDMPIVVVGREAGSGTRGAFEELLGLEDACKYANELDSTGAVMAKVASTPGSIGYVSLDVVDDTVKAVKLDDVEPTEENIKAGSYFLSRPFVMATKGEISEQNELVQALFDYVYSAEGDDL
;
A
#
# COMPACT_ATOMS: atom_id res chain seq x y z
N ARG A 1 -51.94 19.13 38.79
CA ARG A 1 -53.33 19.47 38.39
C ARG A 1 -53.40 19.17 36.91
N ALA A 2 -53.89 18.03 36.57
CA ALA A 2 -55.26 17.60 36.41
C ALA A 2 -55.69 17.87 34.95
N THR A 3 -55.88 16.82 34.26
CA THR A 3 -57.10 16.13 33.78
C THR A 3 -57.52 16.63 32.39
N GLY A 4 -57.84 15.81 31.47
CA GLY A 4 -58.64 14.67 31.25
C GLY A 4 -58.84 14.53 29.73
N MET A 5 -58.79 13.40 29.20
CA MET A 5 -59.82 12.38 29.00
C MET A 5 -60.75 12.59 27.79
N VAL A 6 -60.79 11.55 26.97
CA VAL A 6 -61.93 10.90 26.33
C VAL A 6 -62.30 11.41 24.95
N GLY A 7 -62.53 10.64 23.94
CA GLY A 7 -62.87 9.26 23.67
C GLY A 7 -63.36 9.03 22.24
N CYS A 8 -63.23 7.80 21.89
CA CYS A 8 -64.17 6.91 21.20
C CYS A 8 -64.83 7.26 19.87
N GLY A 9 -64.76 6.29 19.02
CA GLY A 9 -65.88 5.61 18.37
C GLY A 9 -65.60 5.35 16.87
N SER A 10 -65.33 4.20 16.49
CA SER A 10 -66.07 3.01 16.21
C SER A 10 -66.64 2.95 14.78
N SER A 11 -66.14 1.98 14.11
CA SER A 11 -66.79 0.92 13.30
C SER A 11 -67.60 1.37 12.04
N ASN A 12 -67.52 0.65 10.97
CA ASN A 12 -67.89 -0.73 10.74
C ASN A 12 -67.78 -1.06 9.25
N THR A 13 -67.21 -2.21 8.94
CA THR A 13 -67.69 -3.32 8.11
C THR A 13 -68.41 -3.01 6.78
N ASN A 14 -68.12 -3.67 5.68
CA ASN A 14 -68.36 -5.08 5.41
C ASN A 14 -68.09 -5.41 3.92
N THR A 15 -67.46 -6.55 3.72
CA THR A 15 -67.72 -7.71 2.89
C THR A 15 -67.96 -7.51 1.37
N SER A 16 -67.31 -8.29 0.63
CA SER A 16 -67.52 -9.65 0.14
C SER A 16 -67.22 -9.69 -1.36
N ALA A 17 -66.36 -10.48 -1.72
CA ALA A 17 -66.30 -11.87 -2.14
C ALA A 17 -66.34 -12.06 -3.67
N ALA A 18 -65.35 -12.86 -4.04
CA ALA A 18 -65.37 -13.98 -5.02
C ALA A 18 -65.55 -13.59 -6.50
N ASP A 19 -64.92 -14.20 -7.42
CA ASP A 19 -64.53 -15.60 -7.63
C ASP A 19 -63.76 -15.76 -8.94
N THR A 20 -62.86 -16.73 -8.92
CA THR A 20 -62.43 -17.68 -9.94
C THR A 20 -61.95 -17.20 -11.32
N SER A 21 -60.85 -17.67 -11.73
CA SER A 21 -60.47 -18.94 -12.31
C SER A 21 -59.15 -18.84 -13.06
N ALA A 22 -58.29 -19.72 -12.66
CA ALA A 22 -57.35 -20.52 -13.39
C ALA A 22 -57.22 -20.32 -14.91
N ASN A 23 -56.02 -20.16 -15.39
CA ASN A 23 -55.45 -21.25 -16.17
C ASN A 23 -53.92 -21.09 -16.37
N SER A 24 -53.28 -22.19 -16.16
CA SER A 24 -51.94 -22.57 -16.42
C SER A 24 -51.45 -22.30 -17.83
N SER A 25 -50.25 -21.84 -18.01
CA SER A 25 -49.33 -22.61 -18.86
C SER A 25 -47.89 -22.27 -18.50
N ALA A 26 -47.19 -23.32 -18.16
CA ALA A 26 -45.78 -23.37 -18.07
C ALA A 26 -45.14 -23.00 -19.42
N ALA A 27 -44.18 -22.13 -19.37
CA ALA A 27 -43.15 -22.07 -20.39
C ALA A 27 -41.83 -21.96 -19.66
N GLU A 28 -41.08 -22.99 -19.71
CA GLU A 28 -39.65 -23.00 -19.50
C GLU A 28 -39.06 -21.91 -20.35
N SER A 29 -38.36 -21.01 -19.74
CA SER A 29 -37.31 -20.26 -20.43
C SER A 29 -36.10 -20.24 -19.53
N ASP A 30 -35.21 -21.08 -19.85
CA ASP A 30 -33.77 -20.94 -19.96
C ASP A 30 -33.19 -19.78 -19.19
N ALA A 31 -32.59 -20.12 -18.08
CA ALA A 31 -31.72 -19.25 -17.34
C ALA A 31 -30.41 -19.05 -18.12
N ALA A 32 -30.38 -18.11 -19.02
CA ALA A 32 -29.16 -17.42 -19.37
C ALA A 32 -28.92 -16.39 -18.27
N ALA A 33 -28.31 -16.80 -17.18
CA ALA A 33 -27.83 -15.92 -16.15
C ALA A 33 -26.60 -15.20 -16.72
N ASP A 34 -26.73 -14.11 -17.22
CA ASP A 34 -26.54 -12.79 -16.72
C ASP A 34 -25.15 -12.51 -16.12
N THR A 35 -24.23 -12.21 -17.05
CA THR A 35 -22.94 -11.59 -16.78
C THR A 35 -23.00 -10.06 -16.90
N THR A 36 -24.17 -9.48 -17.15
CA THR A 36 -24.36 -8.05 -17.36
C THR A 36 -24.90 -7.30 -16.14
N GLU A 37 -25.48 -7.95 -15.14
CA GLU A 37 -25.95 -7.28 -13.92
C GLU A 37 -24.83 -6.83 -13.00
N ASN A 38 -23.68 -7.50 -13.03
CA ASN A 38 -22.55 -7.18 -12.15
C ASN A 38 -21.83 -5.86 -12.49
N SER A 39 -21.92 -5.40 -13.72
CA SER A 39 -21.26 -4.13 -14.11
C SER A 39 -22.14 -2.90 -13.90
N ALA A 40 -23.47 -3.04 -13.83
CA ALA A 40 -24.38 -1.94 -13.53
C ALA A 40 -24.50 -1.68 -12.02
N ASP A 41 -24.51 -2.74 -11.19
CA ASP A 41 -24.53 -2.64 -9.73
C ASP A 41 -23.20 -2.11 -9.18
N ALA A 42 -22.08 -2.44 -9.81
CA ALA A 42 -20.75 -1.96 -9.44
C ALA A 42 -20.62 -0.42 -9.55
N LYS A 43 -21.28 0.22 -10.55
CA LYS A 43 -21.29 1.68 -10.72
C LYS A 43 -22.08 2.42 -9.65
N ASN A 44 -22.93 1.73 -8.89
CA ASN A 44 -23.75 2.30 -7.84
C ASN A 44 -23.17 2.14 -6.43
N LEU A 45 -21.92 1.63 -6.31
CA LEU A 45 -21.24 1.57 -5.03
C LEU A 45 -21.07 2.98 -4.46
N SER A 46 -21.37 3.12 -3.19
CA SER A 46 -21.22 4.38 -2.45
C SER A 46 -20.68 4.12 -1.05
N GLY A 47 -19.96 5.09 -0.52
CA GLY A 47 -19.37 5.05 0.79
C GLY A 47 -17.91 5.48 0.78
N SER A 48 -17.15 5.05 1.79
CA SER A 48 -15.75 5.42 1.92
C SER A 48 -14.86 4.21 2.24
N ILE A 49 -13.63 4.29 1.73
CA ILE A 49 -12.55 3.35 2.02
C ILE A 49 -11.39 4.15 2.58
N THR A 50 -10.80 3.67 3.67
CA THR A 50 -9.63 4.29 4.29
C THR A 50 -8.41 3.38 4.18
N LEU A 51 -7.32 3.95 3.69
CA LEU A 51 -6.01 3.32 3.60
C LEU A 51 -5.06 4.05 4.54
N ALA A 52 -4.20 3.33 5.23
CA ALA A 52 -3.16 3.95 6.04
C ALA A 52 -1.87 3.13 5.96
N GLY A 53 -0.73 3.79 5.98
CA GLY A 53 0.53 3.08 6.14
C GLY A 53 1.72 3.66 5.39
N SER A 54 2.36 2.85 4.61
CA SER A 54 3.67 3.10 4.02
C SER A 54 3.76 4.41 3.23
N THR A 55 4.72 5.26 3.59
CA THR A 55 5.06 6.46 2.81
C THR A 55 5.66 6.13 1.44
N SER A 56 6.28 4.95 1.32
CA SER A 56 6.81 4.45 0.04
C SER A 56 5.72 4.04 -0.95
N MET A 57 4.52 3.79 -0.47
CA MET A 57 3.35 3.46 -1.30
C MET A 57 2.49 4.68 -1.64
N GLU A 58 2.89 5.89 -1.27
CA GLU A 58 2.09 7.11 -1.48
C GLU A 58 1.70 7.30 -2.94
N LYS A 59 2.65 7.17 -3.85
CA LYS A 59 2.40 7.30 -5.29
C LYS A 59 1.41 6.24 -5.78
N PHE A 60 1.62 4.98 -5.39
CA PHE A 60 0.72 3.87 -5.72
C PHE A 60 -0.69 4.08 -5.12
N ALA A 61 -0.77 4.39 -3.83
CA ALA A 61 -2.05 4.56 -3.14
C ALA A 61 -2.86 5.75 -3.67
N ASN A 62 -2.21 6.86 -4.00
CA ASN A 62 -2.86 8.02 -4.58
C ASN A 62 -3.36 7.73 -6.01
N ALA A 63 -2.57 7.03 -6.83
CA ALA A 63 -3.00 6.61 -8.16
C ALA A 63 -4.19 5.65 -8.09
N LEU A 64 -4.15 4.69 -7.17
CA LEU A 64 -5.26 3.77 -6.92
C LEU A 64 -6.53 4.51 -6.48
N ALA A 65 -6.41 5.41 -5.52
CA ALA A 65 -7.54 6.20 -5.01
C ALA A 65 -8.18 7.02 -6.12
N GLU A 66 -7.37 7.72 -6.90
CA GLU A 66 -7.83 8.58 -8.00
C GLU A 66 -8.56 7.78 -9.08
N THR A 67 -7.93 6.72 -9.58
CA THR A 67 -8.51 5.91 -10.66
C THR A 67 -9.72 5.11 -10.19
N PHE A 68 -9.73 4.62 -8.95
CA PHE A 68 -10.88 3.94 -8.38
C PHE A 68 -12.08 4.88 -8.21
N MET A 69 -11.86 6.13 -7.75
CA MET A 69 -12.92 7.12 -7.63
C MET A 69 -13.47 7.60 -8.99
N GLU A 70 -12.65 7.58 -10.04
CA GLU A 70 -13.13 7.81 -11.40
C GLU A 70 -14.10 6.71 -11.86
N LYS A 71 -13.78 5.46 -11.54
CA LYS A 71 -14.63 4.31 -11.87
C LYS A 71 -15.90 4.27 -11.02
N TYR A 72 -15.79 4.62 -9.74
CA TYR A 72 -16.90 4.61 -8.78
C TYR A 72 -17.07 6.01 -8.16
N PRO A 73 -17.79 6.92 -8.84
CA PRO A 73 -17.83 8.33 -8.43
C PRO A 73 -18.49 8.61 -7.07
N ASN A 74 -19.26 7.66 -6.55
CA ASN A 74 -19.92 7.78 -5.26
C ASN A 74 -19.10 7.18 -4.09
N VAL A 75 -17.91 6.69 -4.38
CA VAL A 75 -16.97 6.16 -3.38
C VAL A 75 -15.88 7.19 -3.14
N THR A 76 -15.58 7.43 -1.87
CA THR A 76 -14.44 8.24 -1.44
C THR A 76 -13.35 7.32 -0.93
N VAL A 77 -12.14 7.43 -1.47
CA VAL A 77 -10.96 6.73 -0.98
C VAL A 77 -10.01 7.74 -0.35
N GLN A 78 -9.68 7.53 0.91
CA GLN A 78 -8.77 8.38 1.68
C GLN A 78 -7.54 7.57 2.09
N ALA A 79 -6.37 8.16 1.95
CA ALA A 79 -5.11 7.53 2.31
C ALA A 79 -4.31 8.43 3.27
N GLU A 80 -3.73 7.81 4.29
CA GLU A 80 -2.81 8.43 5.24
C GLU A 80 -1.46 7.74 5.18
N PHE A 81 -0.38 8.51 5.28
CA PHE A 81 0.97 8.02 5.12
C PHE A 81 1.76 8.18 6.42
N THR A 82 1.72 7.14 7.23
CA THR A 82 2.22 7.11 8.61
C THR A 82 3.34 6.08 8.85
N GLY A 83 3.66 5.29 7.85
CA GLY A 83 4.61 4.19 7.90
C GLY A 83 3.93 2.81 7.95
N SER A 84 4.65 1.79 7.51
CA SER A 84 4.09 0.44 7.36
C SER A 84 3.60 -0.17 8.67
N SER A 85 4.39 -0.09 9.73
CA SER A 85 4.00 -0.64 11.03
C SER A 85 2.75 0.04 11.58
N ALA A 86 2.66 1.37 11.47
CA ALA A 86 1.49 2.13 11.88
C ALA A 86 0.24 1.76 11.08
N GLY A 87 0.39 1.54 9.77
CA GLY A 87 -0.71 1.09 8.90
C GLY A 87 -1.24 -0.29 9.28
N ILE A 88 -0.35 -1.23 9.56
CA ILE A 88 -0.74 -2.58 10.00
C ILE A 88 -1.43 -2.53 11.37
N GLU A 89 -0.89 -1.78 12.31
CA GLU A 89 -1.53 -1.57 13.62
C GLU A 89 -2.93 -0.96 13.48
N SER A 90 -3.07 0.02 12.61
CA SER A 90 -4.33 0.71 12.33
C SER A 90 -5.40 -0.24 11.77
N VAL A 91 -5.05 -1.08 10.79
CA VAL A 91 -6.00 -2.05 10.21
C VAL A 91 -6.38 -3.12 11.23
N LEU A 92 -5.44 -3.60 12.02
CA LEU A 92 -5.72 -4.58 13.08
C LEU A 92 -6.62 -4.02 14.20
N ALA A 93 -6.48 -2.71 14.50
CA ALA A 93 -7.34 -2.03 15.46
C ALA A 93 -8.70 -1.62 14.89
N GLY A 94 -8.95 -1.86 13.61
CA GLY A 94 -10.20 -1.46 12.94
C GLY A 94 -10.33 0.04 12.69
N GLN A 95 -9.23 0.78 12.70
CA GLN A 95 -9.19 2.24 12.47
C GLN A 95 -9.10 2.61 10.99
N CYS A 96 -8.70 1.68 10.14
CA CYS A 96 -8.75 1.81 8.69
C CYS A 96 -9.15 0.49 8.05
N ASP A 97 -9.50 0.53 6.78
CA ASP A 97 -9.92 -0.66 6.02
C ASP A 97 -8.75 -1.47 5.51
N VAL A 98 -7.67 -0.80 5.12
CA VAL A 98 -6.47 -1.40 4.53
C VAL A 98 -5.21 -0.78 5.12
N GLY A 99 -4.31 -1.63 5.57
CA GLY A 99 -2.99 -1.23 6.05
C GLY A 99 -1.93 -1.43 4.96
N ASP A 100 -1.39 -0.36 4.43
CA ASP A 100 -0.38 -0.43 3.38
C ASP A 100 1.01 -0.67 3.97
N SER A 101 1.70 -1.67 3.46
CA SER A 101 3.03 -2.05 3.92
C SER A 101 4.00 -2.21 2.76
N SER A 102 5.16 -1.61 2.89
CA SER A 102 6.28 -1.75 1.94
C SER A 102 7.32 -2.78 2.40
N ARG A 103 6.87 -3.75 3.15
CA ARG A 103 7.58 -4.97 3.55
C ARG A 103 6.59 -6.12 3.71
N ALA A 104 7.10 -7.34 3.68
CA ALA A 104 6.29 -8.49 4.08
C ALA A 104 5.78 -8.34 5.52
N LEU A 105 4.63 -8.91 5.80
CA LEU A 105 4.10 -8.94 7.16
C LEU A 105 4.95 -9.83 8.06
N LYS A 106 5.10 -9.43 9.30
CA LYS A 106 5.76 -10.21 10.34
C LYS A 106 4.83 -11.32 10.85
N ASP A 107 5.40 -12.38 11.38
CA ASP A 107 4.64 -13.51 11.90
C ASP A 107 3.68 -13.11 13.04
N ASP A 108 4.09 -12.19 13.90
CA ASP A 108 3.23 -11.68 14.98
C ASP A 108 2.06 -10.83 14.45
N GLU A 109 2.25 -10.11 13.35
CA GLU A 109 1.18 -9.38 12.68
C GLU A 109 0.15 -10.32 12.05
N LYS A 110 0.62 -11.38 11.39
CA LYS A 110 -0.24 -12.45 10.86
C LYS A 110 -0.98 -13.19 11.97
N ALA A 111 -0.32 -13.47 13.08
CA ALA A 111 -0.93 -14.11 14.25
C ALA A 111 -2.05 -13.28 14.87
N LYS A 112 -2.01 -11.96 14.74
CA LYS A 112 -3.07 -11.04 15.18
C LYS A 112 -4.22 -10.91 14.19
N GLY A 113 -4.13 -11.56 13.04
CA GLY A 113 -5.19 -11.60 12.03
C GLY A 113 -4.95 -10.75 10.79
N ALA A 114 -3.77 -10.15 10.63
CA ALA A 114 -3.42 -9.44 9.40
C ALA A 114 -3.17 -10.45 8.27
N VAL A 115 -3.79 -10.21 7.12
CA VAL A 115 -3.62 -11.00 5.91
C VAL A 115 -2.78 -10.21 4.91
N GLU A 116 -1.75 -10.87 4.37
CA GLU A 116 -0.82 -10.30 3.41
C GLU A 116 -1.38 -10.42 1.99
N ASN A 117 -1.85 -9.30 1.45
CA ASN A 117 -2.30 -9.23 0.07
C ASN A 117 -1.23 -8.47 -0.72
N ILE A 118 -0.40 -9.21 -1.47
CA ILE A 118 0.67 -8.62 -2.28
C ILE A 118 0.04 -8.01 -3.53
N VAL A 119 0.33 -6.74 -3.78
CA VAL A 119 -0.21 -6.00 -4.92
C VAL A 119 0.85 -5.61 -5.96
N ALA A 120 2.10 -5.55 -5.55
CA ALA A 120 3.23 -5.25 -6.44
C ALA A 120 4.55 -5.73 -5.82
N ILE A 121 5.58 -5.82 -6.64
CA ILE A 121 6.96 -5.97 -6.20
C ILE A 121 7.69 -4.67 -6.53
N ASP A 122 8.32 -4.07 -5.54
CA ASP A 122 9.03 -2.81 -5.65
C ASP A 122 10.51 -2.98 -5.38
N GLY A 123 11.32 -2.17 -6.07
CA GLY A 123 12.75 -2.09 -5.82
C GLY A 123 13.07 -1.00 -4.80
N ILE A 124 14.05 -1.27 -3.95
CA ILE A 124 14.65 -0.26 -3.07
C ILE A 124 15.89 0.28 -3.77
N ALA A 125 15.83 1.54 -4.19
CA ALA A 125 16.97 2.22 -4.77
C ALA A 125 17.87 2.79 -3.67
N VAL A 126 19.17 2.63 -3.83
CA VAL A 126 20.18 3.29 -3.01
C VAL A 126 20.57 4.58 -3.73
N VAL A 127 20.40 5.70 -3.06
CA VAL A 127 20.55 7.03 -3.65
C VAL A 127 21.65 7.82 -2.96
N VAL A 128 22.37 8.60 -3.76
CA VAL A 128 23.41 9.54 -3.32
C VAL A 128 23.13 10.91 -3.93
N ASP A 129 23.78 11.96 -3.42
CA ASP A 129 23.69 13.28 -4.02
C ASP A 129 24.28 13.27 -5.45
N PRO A 130 23.77 14.11 -6.38
CA PRO A 130 24.20 14.03 -7.77
C PRO A 130 25.68 14.32 -8.01
N SER A 131 26.35 15.01 -7.09
CA SER A 131 27.79 15.33 -7.19
C SER A 131 28.69 14.15 -6.77
N ASN A 132 28.14 13.09 -6.20
CA ASN A 132 28.91 11.92 -5.79
C ASN A 132 29.49 11.19 -7.00
N ALA A 133 30.80 10.92 -6.99
CA ALA A 133 31.48 10.24 -8.09
C ALA A 133 31.21 8.74 -8.16
N VAL A 134 30.65 8.13 -7.12
CA VAL A 134 30.36 6.70 -7.04
C VAL A 134 29.12 6.37 -7.86
N ASP A 135 29.24 5.46 -8.81
CA ASP A 135 28.14 4.99 -9.66
C ASP A 135 27.58 3.62 -9.26
N GLY A 136 28.32 2.89 -8.43
CA GLY A 136 27.94 1.55 -7.99
C GLY A 136 28.60 1.16 -6.69
N LEU A 137 27.95 0.27 -5.97
CA LEU A 137 28.41 -0.32 -4.73
C LEU A 137 28.18 -1.82 -4.79
N SER A 138 29.09 -2.61 -4.20
CA SER A 138 28.81 -4.01 -3.92
C SER A 138 27.86 -4.13 -2.73
N LYS A 139 27.23 -5.29 -2.58
CA LYS A 139 26.44 -5.61 -1.39
C LYS A 139 27.28 -5.47 -0.11
N ASP A 140 28.53 -5.93 -0.15
CA ASP A 140 29.46 -5.83 0.99
C ASP A 140 29.82 -4.38 1.32
N ASP A 141 30.06 -3.54 0.31
CA ASP A 141 30.32 -2.11 0.51
C ASP A 141 29.12 -1.42 1.15
N LEU A 142 27.92 -1.70 0.64
CA LEU A 142 26.68 -1.13 1.17
C LEU A 142 26.47 -1.55 2.63
N THR A 143 26.66 -2.82 2.93
CA THR A 143 26.60 -3.36 4.30
C THR A 143 27.59 -2.66 5.21
N GLY A 144 28.85 -2.51 4.75
CA GLY A 144 29.91 -1.84 5.50
C GLY A 144 29.64 -0.35 5.75
N ILE A 145 29.00 0.33 4.81
CA ILE A 145 28.57 1.72 4.99
C ILE A 145 27.52 1.84 6.08
N TYR A 146 26.51 0.98 6.05
CA TYR A 146 25.40 1.07 7.00
C TYR A 146 25.72 0.49 8.38
N ASP A 147 26.66 -0.45 8.50
CA ASP A 147 27.12 -0.94 9.82
C ASP A 147 28.21 -0.05 10.48
N GLY A 148 28.70 0.93 9.75
CA GLY A 148 29.69 1.90 10.23
C GLY A 148 31.13 1.44 10.07
N SER A 149 31.41 0.33 9.43
CA SER A 149 32.79 -0.12 9.17
C SER A 149 33.45 0.63 8.02
N ILE A 150 32.67 1.18 7.09
CA ILE A 150 33.13 2.07 6.01
C ILE A 150 32.53 3.44 6.25
N THR A 151 33.38 4.45 6.48
CA THR A 151 32.97 5.81 6.86
C THR A 151 33.38 6.90 5.88
N ASN A 152 34.14 6.55 4.85
CA ASN A 152 34.63 7.50 3.86
C ASN A 152 34.43 6.95 2.45
N TRP A 153 33.96 7.82 1.55
CA TRP A 153 33.70 7.44 0.16
C TRP A 153 34.95 6.98 -0.60
N LYS A 154 36.14 7.43 -0.19
CA LYS A 154 37.39 6.97 -0.81
C LYS A 154 37.60 5.45 -0.72
N ASP A 155 37.05 4.82 0.30
CA ASP A 155 37.20 3.37 0.54
C ASP A 155 36.32 2.53 -0.40
N VAL A 156 35.41 3.18 -1.12
CA VAL A 156 34.51 2.54 -2.11
C VAL A 156 34.63 3.19 -3.50
N GLY A 157 35.76 3.81 -3.79
CA GLY A 157 36.05 4.37 -5.11
C GLY A 157 35.57 5.80 -5.34
N GLY A 158 35.17 6.50 -4.31
CA GLY A 158 34.73 7.89 -4.38
C GLY A 158 35.80 8.89 -3.92
N SER A 159 35.37 10.13 -3.72
CA SER A 159 36.20 11.21 -3.21
C SER A 159 36.53 11.02 -1.72
N ASP A 160 37.58 11.67 -1.24
CA ASP A 160 37.89 11.72 0.19
C ASP A 160 36.88 12.61 0.91
N MET A 161 35.78 12.01 1.34
CA MET A 161 34.66 12.67 1.96
C MET A 161 33.97 11.73 2.93
N PRO A 162 33.61 12.18 4.15
CA PRO A 162 32.83 11.38 5.08
C PRO A 162 31.48 10.98 4.50
N ILE A 163 31.03 9.76 4.82
CA ILE A 163 29.71 9.27 4.44
C ILE A 163 28.67 9.71 5.48
N VAL A 164 27.61 10.35 5.04
CA VAL A 164 26.45 10.68 5.87
C VAL A 164 25.38 9.63 5.64
N VAL A 165 25.19 8.75 6.60
CA VAL A 165 24.27 7.59 6.48
C VAL A 165 22.86 8.01 6.85
N VAL A 166 22.00 8.07 5.86
CA VAL A 166 20.60 8.46 6.01
C VAL A 166 19.71 7.22 5.95
N GLY A 167 18.79 7.11 6.87
CA GLY A 167 17.80 6.06 6.89
C GLY A 167 16.45 6.56 7.37
N ARG A 168 15.65 5.60 7.76
CA ARG A 168 14.26 5.81 8.17
C ARG A 168 14.08 5.48 9.64
N GLU A 169 12.98 5.95 10.19
CA GLU A 169 12.53 5.58 11.53
C GLU A 169 12.18 4.08 11.64
N ALA A 170 12.10 3.57 12.86
CA ALA A 170 11.89 2.15 13.12
C ALA A 170 10.59 1.56 12.54
N GLY A 171 9.54 2.37 12.40
CA GLY A 171 8.25 1.93 11.84
C GLY A 171 8.21 1.82 10.31
N SER A 172 9.27 2.25 9.62
CA SER A 172 9.36 2.20 8.17
C SER A 172 9.44 0.78 7.64
N GLY A 173 8.56 0.44 6.70
CA GLY A 173 8.63 -0.82 5.98
C GLY A 173 9.85 -0.91 5.08
N THR A 174 10.24 0.19 4.45
CA THR A 174 11.45 0.26 3.61
C THR A 174 12.70 -0.01 4.44
N ARG A 175 12.81 0.59 5.63
CA ARG A 175 13.91 0.28 6.56
C ARG A 175 13.90 -1.20 6.94
N GLY A 176 12.76 -1.76 7.31
CA GLY A 176 12.64 -3.16 7.69
C GLY A 176 13.10 -4.11 6.58
N ALA A 177 12.64 -3.89 5.35
CA ALA A 177 13.05 -4.68 4.20
C ALA A 177 14.53 -4.51 3.86
N PHE A 178 15.04 -3.28 3.88
CA PHE A 178 16.45 -2.96 3.61
C PHE A 178 17.38 -3.66 4.61
N GLU A 179 17.11 -3.52 5.89
CA GLU A 179 17.93 -4.13 6.94
C GLU A 179 17.87 -5.66 6.89
N GLU A 180 16.70 -6.24 6.68
CA GLU A 180 16.53 -7.70 6.56
C GLU A 180 17.30 -8.25 5.35
N LEU A 181 17.17 -7.64 4.20
CA LEU A 181 17.85 -8.08 2.97
C LEU A 181 19.38 -8.00 3.07
N LEU A 182 19.89 -7.07 3.85
CA LEU A 182 21.33 -6.92 4.09
C LEU A 182 21.85 -7.64 5.34
N GLY A 183 20.94 -8.25 6.12
CA GLY A 183 21.31 -8.87 7.39
C GLY A 183 21.78 -7.88 8.45
N LEU A 184 21.26 -6.65 8.42
CA LEU A 184 21.65 -5.54 9.27
C LEU A 184 20.61 -5.17 10.33
N GLU A 185 19.69 -6.06 10.66
CA GLU A 185 18.69 -5.79 11.69
C GLU A 185 19.37 -5.38 13.00
N ASP A 186 18.96 -4.23 13.55
CA ASP A 186 19.53 -3.63 14.76
C ASP A 186 21.05 -3.30 14.69
N ALA A 187 21.66 -3.37 13.51
CA ALA A 187 23.10 -3.15 13.33
C ALA A 187 23.46 -1.87 12.56
N CYS A 188 22.48 -1.18 11.98
CA CYS A 188 22.73 0.05 11.24
C CYS A 188 23.15 1.22 12.12
N LYS A 189 24.11 2.01 11.62
CA LYS A 189 24.63 3.23 12.25
C LYS A 189 24.16 4.45 11.46
N TYR A 190 22.94 4.88 11.68
CA TYR A 190 22.36 6.03 11.02
C TYR A 190 22.86 7.35 11.59
N ALA A 191 23.21 8.29 10.71
CA ALA A 191 23.42 9.68 11.09
C ALA A 191 22.08 10.41 11.24
N ASN A 192 21.09 10.05 10.40
CA ASN A 192 19.75 10.60 10.42
C ASN A 192 18.74 9.47 10.24
N GLU A 193 17.69 9.50 11.03
CA GLU A 193 16.52 8.64 10.90
C GLU A 193 15.31 9.52 10.58
N LEU A 194 14.81 9.42 9.35
CA LEU A 194 13.78 10.31 8.84
C LEU A 194 12.40 9.62 8.77
N ASP A 195 11.36 10.41 8.87
CA ASP A 195 9.99 9.93 9.03
C ASP A 195 9.23 9.62 7.74
N SER A 196 9.83 9.91 6.58
CA SER A 196 9.18 9.66 5.30
C SER A 196 10.16 9.44 4.15
N THR A 197 9.68 8.79 3.09
CA THR A 197 10.41 8.62 1.83
C THR A 197 10.80 9.97 1.23
N GLY A 198 9.88 10.93 1.23
CA GLY A 198 10.14 12.29 0.74
C GLY A 198 11.21 13.02 1.52
N ALA A 199 11.27 12.83 2.84
CA ALA A 199 12.30 13.42 3.69
C ALA A 199 13.70 12.86 3.36
N VAL A 200 13.81 11.55 3.08
CA VAL A 200 15.07 10.94 2.62
C VAL A 200 15.52 11.53 1.29
N MET A 201 14.63 11.65 0.32
CA MET A 201 14.92 12.27 -0.98
C MET A 201 15.46 13.69 -0.82
N ALA A 202 14.78 14.52 -0.03
CA ALA A 202 15.20 15.90 0.22
C ALA A 202 16.55 15.99 0.94
N LYS A 203 16.79 15.15 1.93
CA LYS A 203 18.04 15.11 2.69
C LYS A 203 19.23 14.72 1.81
N VAL A 204 19.07 13.67 1.01
CA VAL A 204 20.13 13.19 0.11
C VAL A 204 20.41 14.21 -0.98
N ALA A 205 19.39 14.79 -1.58
CA ALA A 205 19.55 15.82 -2.62
C ALA A 205 20.33 17.05 -2.16
N SER A 206 20.22 17.41 -0.89
CA SER A 206 20.80 18.64 -0.33
C SER A 206 22.07 18.43 0.51
N THR A 207 22.50 17.19 0.71
CA THR A 207 23.62 16.86 1.60
C THR A 207 24.72 16.13 0.84
N PRO A 208 25.82 16.82 0.49
CA PRO A 208 26.98 16.16 -0.13
C PRO A 208 27.53 15.03 0.76
N GLY A 209 27.86 13.91 0.14
CA GLY A 209 28.37 12.71 0.83
C GLY A 209 27.30 11.86 1.50
N SER A 210 26.03 12.21 1.37
CA SER A 210 24.95 11.41 1.91
C SER A 210 24.63 10.18 1.06
N ILE A 211 24.10 9.17 1.73
CA ILE A 211 23.53 7.96 1.13
C ILE A 211 22.19 7.66 1.82
N GLY A 212 21.23 7.23 1.04
CA GLY A 212 19.90 6.85 1.55
C GLY A 212 19.29 5.72 0.73
N TYR A 213 18.14 5.26 1.16
CA TYR A 213 17.36 4.26 0.43
C TYR A 213 15.90 4.69 0.33
N VAL A 214 15.33 4.52 -0.85
CA VAL A 214 13.96 4.91 -1.18
C VAL A 214 13.34 3.90 -2.12
N SER A 215 12.00 3.89 -2.21
CA SER A 215 11.33 3.17 -3.29
C SER A 215 11.80 3.66 -4.66
N LEU A 216 12.02 2.75 -5.59
CA LEU A 216 12.47 3.09 -6.94
C LEU A 216 11.53 4.07 -7.66
N ASP A 217 10.24 3.99 -7.39
CA ASP A 217 9.22 4.80 -8.06
C ASP A 217 9.29 6.31 -7.76
N VAL A 218 10.00 6.71 -6.69
CA VAL A 218 10.18 8.14 -6.34
C VAL A 218 11.50 8.72 -6.83
N VAL A 219 12.39 7.94 -7.39
CA VAL A 219 13.70 8.40 -7.85
C VAL A 219 13.52 9.36 -9.04
N ASP A 220 14.15 10.52 -8.93
CA ASP A 220 14.17 11.56 -9.95
C ASP A 220 15.58 12.17 -10.08
N ASP A 221 15.71 13.23 -10.87
CA ASP A 221 17.00 13.88 -11.16
C ASP A 221 17.61 14.62 -9.95
N THR A 222 16.90 14.73 -8.84
CA THR A 222 17.41 15.38 -7.61
C THR A 222 18.43 14.53 -6.86
N VAL A 223 18.45 13.23 -7.13
CA VAL A 223 19.37 12.26 -6.55
C VAL A 223 19.93 11.35 -7.64
N LYS A 224 20.99 10.63 -7.31
CA LYS A 224 21.56 9.61 -8.20
C LYS A 224 21.37 8.22 -7.59
N ALA A 225 20.66 7.34 -8.29
CA ALA A 225 20.55 5.93 -7.91
C ALA A 225 21.82 5.18 -8.37
N VAL A 226 22.41 4.41 -7.47
CA VAL A 226 23.64 3.66 -7.75
C VAL A 226 23.32 2.20 -8.14
N LYS A 227 24.19 1.59 -8.94
CA LYS A 227 24.15 0.17 -9.21
C LYS A 227 24.51 -0.62 -7.95
N LEU A 228 23.93 -1.79 -7.80
CA LEU A 228 24.30 -2.74 -6.73
C LEU A 228 24.81 -4.03 -7.39
N ASP A 229 26.03 -4.45 -7.04
CA ASP A 229 26.69 -5.59 -7.66
C ASP A 229 26.68 -5.50 -9.19
N ASP A 230 26.96 -4.31 -9.73
CA ASP A 230 26.92 -3.99 -11.17
C ASP A 230 25.56 -4.08 -11.83
N VAL A 231 24.47 -4.19 -11.05
CA VAL A 231 23.09 -4.26 -11.56
C VAL A 231 22.39 -2.92 -11.35
N GLU A 232 21.81 -2.38 -12.41
CA GLU A 232 21.04 -1.14 -12.34
C GLU A 232 19.69 -1.37 -11.62
N PRO A 233 19.25 -0.37 -10.83
CA PRO A 233 17.94 -0.42 -10.18
C PRO A 233 16.84 -0.08 -11.21
N THR A 234 16.45 -1.05 -11.99
CA THR A 234 15.41 -0.93 -13.02
C THR A 234 14.28 -1.91 -12.77
N GLU A 235 13.09 -1.57 -13.24
CA GLU A 235 11.95 -2.46 -13.18
C GLU A 235 12.25 -3.82 -13.84
N GLU A 236 12.93 -3.81 -14.99
CA GLU A 236 13.34 -5.02 -15.68
C GLU A 236 14.24 -5.92 -14.82
N ASN A 237 15.25 -5.34 -14.17
CA ASN A 237 16.17 -6.10 -13.32
C ASN A 237 15.51 -6.59 -12.03
N ILE A 238 14.52 -5.85 -11.53
CA ILE A 238 13.71 -6.27 -10.37
C ILE A 238 12.84 -7.46 -10.75
N LYS A 239 12.13 -7.38 -11.87
CA LYS A 239 11.31 -8.48 -12.40
C LYS A 239 12.14 -9.74 -12.72
N ALA A 240 13.33 -9.55 -13.24
CA ALA A 240 14.27 -10.65 -13.55
C ALA A 240 14.92 -11.28 -12.31
N GLY A 241 14.80 -10.63 -11.13
CA GLY A 241 15.44 -11.10 -9.90
C GLY A 241 16.95 -10.84 -9.82
N SER A 242 17.52 -10.08 -10.77
CA SER A 242 18.94 -9.75 -10.79
C SER A 242 19.32 -8.59 -9.85
N TYR A 243 18.37 -7.71 -9.54
CA TYR A 243 18.54 -6.65 -8.55
C TYR A 243 18.00 -7.14 -7.20
N PHE A 244 18.89 -7.26 -6.19
CA PHE A 244 18.55 -7.99 -4.96
C PHE A 244 17.71 -7.20 -3.95
N LEU A 245 17.75 -5.86 -3.97
CA LEU A 245 16.94 -5.04 -3.06
C LEU A 245 15.52 -4.86 -3.62
N SER A 246 14.72 -5.89 -3.47
CA SER A 246 13.30 -5.87 -3.81
C SER A 246 12.46 -6.38 -2.64
N ARG A 247 11.23 -5.91 -2.58
CA ARG A 247 10.27 -6.22 -1.52
C ARG A 247 8.86 -6.15 -2.05
N PRO A 248 7.90 -6.82 -1.39
CA PRO A 248 6.51 -6.68 -1.77
C PRO A 248 5.93 -5.35 -1.31
N PHE A 249 5.03 -4.79 -2.10
CA PHE A 249 4.00 -3.88 -1.64
C PHE A 249 2.78 -4.68 -1.24
N VAL A 250 2.31 -4.46 -0.03
CA VAL A 250 1.23 -5.21 0.60
C VAL A 250 0.10 -4.27 0.97
N MET A 251 -1.11 -4.65 0.62
CA MET A 251 -2.34 -4.04 1.15
C MET A 251 -2.94 -5.03 2.16
N ALA A 252 -2.60 -4.84 3.44
CA ALA A 252 -3.03 -5.75 4.50
C ALA A 252 -4.49 -5.51 4.90
N THR A 253 -5.21 -6.60 5.13
CA THR A 253 -6.58 -6.58 5.65
C THR A 253 -6.65 -7.35 6.98
N LYS A 254 -7.61 -7.00 7.82
CA LYS A 254 -7.93 -7.80 9.00
C LYS A 254 -8.87 -8.91 8.57
N GLY A 255 -8.33 -10.13 8.46
CA GLY A 255 -9.03 -11.26 7.85
C GLY A 255 -8.91 -11.26 6.31
N GLU A 256 -9.47 -12.27 5.68
CA GLU A 256 -9.42 -12.44 4.23
C GLU A 256 -10.18 -11.34 3.47
N ILE A 257 -9.83 -11.11 2.21
CA ILE A 257 -10.54 -10.14 1.35
C ILE A 257 -12.04 -10.48 1.28
N SER A 258 -12.38 -11.76 1.18
CA SER A 258 -13.78 -12.23 1.14
C SER A 258 -14.61 -11.90 2.39
N GLU A 259 -13.95 -11.61 3.51
CA GLU A 259 -14.58 -11.23 4.78
C GLU A 259 -14.76 -9.71 4.91
N GLN A 260 -14.22 -8.94 3.99
CA GLN A 260 -14.32 -7.48 3.98
C GLN A 260 -15.67 -7.02 3.43
N ASN A 261 -16.00 -5.74 3.65
CA ASN A 261 -17.20 -5.16 3.07
C ASN A 261 -17.11 -5.09 1.53
N GLU A 262 -18.23 -4.83 0.90
CA GLU A 262 -18.37 -4.78 -0.56
C GLU A 262 -17.42 -3.77 -1.22
N LEU A 263 -17.20 -2.61 -0.60
CA LEU A 263 -16.33 -1.57 -1.13
C LEU A 263 -14.87 -2.01 -1.15
N VAL A 264 -14.39 -2.61 -0.07
CA VAL A 264 -13.03 -3.13 0.03
C VAL A 264 -12.80 -4.27 -0.95
N GLN A 265 -13.78 -5.18 -1.08
CA GLN A 265 -13.70 -6.25 -2.08
C GLN A 265 -13.61 -5.70 -3.50
N ALA A 266 -14.41 -4.66 -3.83
CA ALA A 266 -14.34 -3.99 -5.12
C ALA A 266 -12.99 -3.33 -5.37
N LEU A 267 -12.38 -2.72 -4.35
CA LEU A 267 -11.04 -2.15 -4.44
C LEU A 267 -9.99 -3.20 -4.80
N PHE A 268 -10.01 -4.36 -4.15
CA PHE A 268 -9.08 -5.45 -4.46
C PHE A 268 -9.34 -6.07 -5.84
N ASP A 269 -10.59 -6.23 -6.24
CA ASP A 269 -10.92 -6.67 -7.59
C ASP A 269 -10.35 -5.71 -8.64
N TYR A 270 -10.41 -4.42 -8.39
CA TYR A 270 -9.83 -3.39 -9.25
C TYR A 270 -8.30 -3.48 -9.30
N VAL A 271 -7.64 -3.57 -8.14
CA VAL A 271 -6.16 -3.69 -8.06
C VAL A 271 -5.65 -4.90 -8.82
N TYR A 272 -6.33 -6.04 -8.72
CA TYR A 272 -5.94 -7.28 -9.38
C TYR A 272 -6.46 -7.40 -10.83
N SER A 273 -7.20 -6.40 -11.31
CA SER A 273 -7.67 -6.34 -12.70
C SER A 273 -6.58 -5.78 -13.64
N ALA A 274 -6.80 -5.90 -14.95
CA ALA A 274 -5.93 -5.30 -15.95
C ALA A 274 -5.83 -3.76 -15.82
N GLU A 275 -6.89 -3.08 -15.34
CA GLU A 275 -6.87 -1.64 -15.08
C GLU A 275 -5.94 -1.28 -13.90
N GLY A 276 -5.78 -2.18 -12.94
CA GLY A 276 -4.86 -2.03 -11.82
C GLY A 276 -3.40 -2.28 -12.17
N ASP A 277 -3.12 -2.97 -13.26
CA ASP A 277 -1.75 -3.30 -13.70
C ASP A 277 -0.94 -2.05 -14.11
N ASP A 278 -1.62 -0.95 -14.42
CA ASP A 278 -0.99 0.31 -14.84
C ASP A 278 -0.66 1.25 -13.65
N LEU A 279 -0.91 0.85 -12.41
CA LEU A 279 -0.68 1.66 -11.19
C LEU A 279 0.78 1.76 -10.73
#